data_35dd1794d3f24e2df248711efd85d0bf
#
_entry.id   35dd1794d3f24e2df248711efd85d0bf
#
_cell.length_a   1.000
_cell.length_b   1.000
_cell.length_c   1.000
_cell.angle_alpha   90.00
_cell.angle_beta   90.00
_cell.angle_gamma   90.00
#
_symmetry.space_group_name_H-M   'P 1'
#
loop_
_entity.id
_entity.type
_entity.pdbx_description
1 polymer ?
#
loop_
_entity_poly.entity_id
_entity_poly.type
_entity_poly.pdbx_seq_one_letter_code
_entity_poly.pdbx_strand_id
1 'polypeptide(L)'
;MAPRSTTKEKILDVAEGLFAEYGFNDTSLRTITGKANVNLASVNYHFGDKKTLVRAVLDRYLEALMPSIQSSLIELNTRDEYNMDEVFESLRLPLRALNSVRPNGTALFMLLIGRGYTDVQGHLRWFISTRYEEVLNLFMFSISQANSELTEEQLFWRLHFTLGTCVFTMASSQALTEIAESKFDKEVDAKSVVDLLIPYLSAGMSAK
;
A
#
# COMPACT_ATOMS: atom_id res chain seq x y z
N MET A 1 -24.17 9.88 18.71
CA MET A 1 -22.90 10.43 19.19
C MET A 1 -21.79 9.56 18.64
N ALA A 2 -20.92 10.08 17.77
CA ALA A 2 -19.75 9.33 17.32
C ALA A 2 -18.84 8.99 18.53
N PRO A 3 -18.28 7.78 18.63
CA PRO A 3 -17.40 7.42 19.73
C PRO A 3 -16.20 8.39 19.75
N ARG A 4 -15.85 8.90 20.94
CA ARG A 4 -14.67 9.75 21.14
C ARG A 4 -13.44 8.97 20.70
N SER A 5 -12.74 9.45 19.67
CA SER A 5 -11.45 8.90 19.25
C SER A 5 -10.51 8.77 20.44
N THR A 6 -9.91 7.60 20.61
CA THR A 6 -8.94 7.35 21.67
C THR A 6 -7.66 8.18 21.46
N THR A 7 -6.86 8.39 22.51
CA THR A 7 -5.56 9.06 22.38
C THR A 7 -4.65 8.36 21.37
N LYS A 8 -4.67 7.02 21.33
CA LYS A 8 -3.93 6.21 20.37
C LYS A 8 -4.37 6.50 18.92
N GLU A 9 -5.67 6.54 18.67
CA GLU A 9 -6.22 6.84 17.33
C GLU A 9 -5.88 8.27 16.87
N LYS A 10 -5.99 9.26 17.77
CA LYS A 10 -5.60 10.65 17.46
C LYS A 10 -4.14 10.76 17.04
N ILE A 11 -3.25 10.06 17.73
CA ILE A 11 -1.81 10.04 17.40
C ILE A 11 -1.62 9.40 16.03
N LEU A 12 -2.26 8.25 15.76
CA LEU A 12 -2.17 7.55 14.49
C LEU A 12 -2.68 8.40 13.34
N ASP A 13 -3.84 9.06 13.50
CA ASP A 13 -4.45 9.89 12.47
C ASP A 13 -3.57 11.07 12.08
N VAL A 14 -3.00 11.75 13.08
CA VAL A 14 -2.10 12.88 12.84
C VAL A 14 -0.77 12.42 12.25
N ALA A 15 -0.22 11.31 12.75
CA ALA A 15 1.04 10.75 12.25
C ALA A 15 0.91 10.33 10.80
N GLU A 16 -0.16 9.66 10.44
CA GLU A 16 -0.46 9.23 9.08
C GLU A 16 -0.46 10.40 8.08
N GLY A 17 -1.21 11.46 8.39
CA GLY A 17 -1.24 12.65 7.53
C GLY A 17 0.12 13.32 7.39
N LEU A 18 0.87 13.47 8.51
CA LEU A 18 2.20 14.07 8.49
C LEU A 18 3.23 13.21 7.75
N PHE A 19 3.18 11.89 7.91
CA PHE A 19 4.06 10.97 7.18
C PHE A 19 3.77 10.97 5.68
N ALA A 20 2.52 11.07 5.29
CA ALA A 20 2.15 11.18 3.88
C ALA A 20 2.64 12.50 3.28
N GLU A 21 2.48 13.62 3.99
CA GLU A 21 2.84 14.96 3.52
C GLU A 21 4.36 15.18 3.49
N TYR A 22 5.05 14.90 4.60
CA TYR A 22 6.46 15.26 4.80
C TYR A 22 7.43 14.07 4.73
N GLY A 23 6.92 12.82 4.75
CA GLY A 23 7.74 11.62 4.85
C GLY A 23 8.07 11.23 6.30
N PHE A 24 8.63 10.02 6.44
CA PHE A 24 8.93 9.49 7.77
C PHE A 24 10.10 10.22 8.44
N ASN A 25 11.15 10.60 7.69
CA ASN A 25 12.35 11.21 8.26
C ASN A 25 12.07 12.63 8.75
N ASP A 26 11.38 13.44 7.97
CA ASP A 26 11.16 14.86 8.24
C ASP A 26 10.03 15.14 9.24
N THR A 27 9.28 14.11 9.62
CA THR A 27 8.23 14.22 10.64
C THR A 27 8.76 13.88 12.03
N SER A 28 8.76 14.85 12.95
CA SER A 28 9.19 14.63 14.33
C SER A 28 8.04 14.18 15.25
N LEU A 29 8.36 13.44 16.33
CA LEU A 29 7.36 13.12 17.36
C LEU A 29 6.79 14.39 18.03
N ARG A 30 7.56 15.47 18.13
CA ARG A 30 7.09 16.74 18.65
C ARG A 30 6.04 17.39 17.75
N THR A 31 6.25 17.33 16.44
CA THR A 31 5.27 17.81 15.45
C THR A 31 3.96 17.03 15.55
N ILE A 32 4.07 15.70 15.67
CA ILE A 32 2.90 14.81 15.82
C ILE A 32 2.14 15.13 17.12
N THR A 33 2.83 15.20 18.24
CA THR A 33 2.19 15.45 19.53
C THR A 33 1.55 16.83 19.62
N GLY A 34 2.21 17.86 19.07
CA GLY A 34 1.66 19.21 18.99
C GLY A 34 0.36 19.24 18.18
N LYS A 35 0.37 18.62 16.99
CA LYS A 35 -0.81 18.59 16.10
C LYS A 35 -1.96 17.70 16.65
N ALA A 36 -1.62 16.61 17.36
CA ALA A 36 -2.60 15.72 18.01
C ALA A 36 -3.14 16.28 19.33
N ASN A 37 -2.57 17.38 19.84
CA ASN A 37 -2.85 17.94 21.16
C ASN A 37 -2.71 16.91 22.30
N VAL A 38 -1.58 16.20 22.29
CA VAL A 38 -1.20 15.23 23.32
C VAL A 38 0.25 15.49 23.78
N ASN A 39 0.63 14.93 24.92
CA ASN A 39 2.02 15.02 25.37
C ASN A 39 2.89 13.89 24.76
N LEU A 40 4.21 14.08 24.78
CA LEU A 40 5.16 13.11 24.26
C LEU A 40 5.12 11.77 25.02
N ALA A 41 4.81 11.80 26.32
CA ALA A 41 4.65 10.60 27.12
C ALA A 41 3.52 9.70 26.58
N SER A 42 2.47 10.27 26.01
CA SER A 42 1.38 9.50 25.38
C SER A 42 1.89 8.71 24.17
N VAL A 43 2.77 9.28 23.35
CA VAL A 43 3.38 8.55 22.21
C VAL A 43 4.27 7.43 22.72
N ASN A 44 5.13 7.72 23.70
CA ASN A 44 6.01 6.71 24.29
C ASN A 44 5.21 5.58 24.96
N TYR A 45 4.11 5.90 25.63
CA TYR A 45 3.23 4.90 26.26
C TYR A 45 2.55 3.97 25.23
N HIS A 46 2.02 4.52 24.13
CA HIS A 46 1.27 3.74 23.15
C HIS A 46 2.14 3.04 22.11
N PHE A 47 3.29 3.63 21.75
CA PHE A 47 4.11 3.19 20.61
C PHE A 47 5.59 2.98 20.96
N GLY A 48 6.07 3.48 22.09
CA GLY A 48 7.48 3.40 22.47
C GLY A 48 8.37 4.36 21.68
N ASP A 49 8.49 4.17 20.38
CA ASP A 49 9.33 4.99 19.52
C ASP A 49 8.66 5.34 18.16
N LYS A 50 9.34 6.20 17.39
CA LYS A 50 8.87 6.63 16.07
C LYS A 50 8.80 5.47 15.07
N LYS A 51 9.73 4.50 15.13
CA LYS A 51 9.73 3.33 14.21
C LYS A 51 8.50 2.47 14.41
N THR A 52 8.15 2.23 15.67
CA THR A 52 6.93 1.49 16.03
C THR A 52 5.67 2.25 15.64
N LEU A 53 5.65 3.59 15.79
CA LEU A 53 4.55 4.43 15.32
C LEU A 53 4.37 4.34 13.79
N VAL A 54 5.47 4.40 13.02
CA VAL A 54 5.43 4.23 11.56
C VAL A 54 4.86 2.87 11.18
N ARG A 55 5.32 1.80 11.84
CA ARG A 55 4.76 0.44 11.63
C ARG A 55 3.27 0.39 11.94
N ALA A 56 2.84 0.99 13.06
CA ALA A 56 1.43 1.00 13.44
C ALA A 56 0.55 1.78 12.46
N VAL A 57 1.07 2.83 11.81
CA VAL A 57 0.38 3.53 10.74
C VAL A 57 0.21 2.63 9.50
N LEU A 58 1.27 1.91 9.10
CA LEU A 58 1.18 0.97 7.98
C LEU A 58 0.29 -0.23 8.30
N ASP A 59 0.32 -0.74 9.53
CA ASP A 59 -0.48 -1.89 9.96
C ASP A 59 -1.99 -1.65 9.82
N ARG A 60 -2.46 -0.42 9.96
CA ARG A 60 -3.87 -0.08 9.70
C ARG A 60 -4.37 -0.57 8.34
N TYR A 61 -3.51 -0.46 7.34
CA TYR A 61 -3.81 -0.86 5.96
C TYR A 61 -3.47 -2.32 5.72
N LEU A 62 -2.32 -2.75 6.22
CA LEU A 62 -1.81 -4.11 6.02
C LEU A 62 -2.70 -5.16 6.68
N GLU A 63 -3.28 -4.88 7.86
CA GLU A 63 -4.22 -5.78 8.54
C GLU A 63 -5.54 -5.98 7.77
N ALA A 64 -5.93 -5.01 6.93
CA ALA A 64 -7.08 -5.17 6.04
C ALA A 64 -6.67 -5.79 4.68
N LEU A 65 -5.52 -5.38 4.14
CA LEU A 65 -5.06 -5.75 2.80
C LEU A 65 -4.57 -7.19 2.74
N MET A 66 -3.67 -7.58 3.65
CA MET A 66 -2.97 -8.87 3.55
C MET A 66 -3.89 -10.08 3.68
N PRO A 67 -4.84 -10.15 4.62
CA PRO A 67 -5.79 -11.26 4.66
C PRO A 67 -6.69 -11.31 3.41
N SER A 68 -7.06 -10.16 2.86
CA SER A 68 -7.86 -10.09 1.64
C SER A 68 -7.09 -10.59 0.43
N ILE A 69 -5.81 -10.20 0.27
CA ILE A 69 -4.92 -10.73 -0.77
C ILE A 69 -4.76 -12.26 -0.59
N GLN A 70 -4.49 -12.70 0.63
CA GLN A 70 -4.32 -14.13 0.92
C GLN A 70 -5.54 -14.93 0.48
N SER A 71 -6.74 -14.50 0.85
CA SER A 71 -7.98 -15.17 0.47
C SER A 71 -8.17 -15.23 -1.05
N SER A 72 -7.94 -14.10 -1.76
CA SER A 72 -8.05 -14.05 -3.22
C SER A 72 -7.04 -14.94 -3.92
N LEU A 73 -5.80 -15.00 -3.42
CA LEU A 73 -4.77 -15.87 -4.00
C LEU A 73 -5.01 -17.36 -3.69
N ILE A 74 -5.50 -17.70 -2.51
CA ILE A 74 -5.90 -19.08 -2.18
C ILE A 74 -7.00 -19.53 -3.14
N GLU A 75 -8.03 -18.71 -3.35
CA GLU A 75 -9.10 -19.00 -4.32
C GLU A 75 -8.56 -19.18 -5.74
N LEU A 76 -7.66 -18.29 -6.19
CA LEU A 76 -7.03 -18.39 -7.50
C LEU A 76 -6.27 -19.73 -7.64
N ASN A 77 -5.48 -20.09 -6.63
CA ASN A 77 -4.67 -21.31 -6.63
C ASN A 77 -5.48 -22.62 -6.49
N THR A 78 -6.81 -22.57 -6.34
CA THR A 78 -7.66 -23.77 -6.47
C THR A 78 -7.92 -24.16 -7.93
N ARG A 79 -7.56 -23.31 -8.89
CA ARG A 79 -7.73 -23.58 -10.33
C ARG A 79 -6.52 -24.34 -10.85
N ASP A 80 -6.74 -25.23 -11.79
CA ASP A 80 -5.67 -26.00 -12.43
C ASP A 80 -4.73 -25.12 -13.27
N GLU A 81 -5.28 -24.10 -13.93
CA GLU A 81 -4.52 -23.15 -14.76
C GLU A 81 -5.06 -21.72 -14.56
N TYR A 82 -4.16 -20.77 -14.58
CA TYR A 82 -4.46 -19.34 -14.62
C TYR A 82 -3.26 -18.57 -15.20
N ASN A 83 -3.50 -17.35 -15.63
CA ASN A 83 -2.50 -16.49 -16.25
C ASN A 83 -2.18 -15.26 -15.39
N MET A 84 -1.22 -14.44 -15.84
CA MET A 84 -0.77 -13.26 -15.12
C MET A 84 -1.88 -12.20 -14.94
N ASP A 85 -2.80 -12.09 -15.92
CA ASP A 85 -3.95 -11.17 -15.82
C ASP A 85 -4.82 -11.57 -14.62
N GLU A 86 -5.08 -12.86 -14.42
CA GLU A 86 -5.89 -13.37 -13.32
C GLU A 86 -5.19 -13.19 -11.96
N VAL A 87 -3.85 -13.31 -11.90
CA VAL A 87 -3.07 -13.00 -10.69
C VAL A 87 -3.27 -11.53 -10.29
N PHE A 88 -3.09 -10.59 -11.22
CA PHE A 88 -3.24 -9.17 -10.91
C PHE A 88 -4.70 -8.77 -10.69
N GLU A 89 -5.65 -9.39 -11.41
CA GLU A 89 -7.07 -9.17 -11.19
C GLU A 89 -7.51 -9.57 -9.77
N SER A 90 -6.92 -10.63 -9.20
CA SER A 90 -7.19 -11.06 -7.83
C SER A 90 -6.83 -10.02 -6.77
N LEU A 91 -5.94 -9.06 -7.09
CA LEU A 91 -5.54 -7.96 -6.22
C LEU A 91 -6.50 -6.76 -6.27
N ARG A 92 -7.38 -6.68 -7.28
CA ARG A 92 -8.25 -5.51 -7.50
C ARG A 92 -9.15 -5.21 -6.32
N LEU A 93 -9.90 -6.21 -5.84
CA LEU A 93 -10.81 -6.05 -4.72
C LEU A 93 -10.08 -5.75 -3.40
N PRO A 94 -9.01 -6.47 -3.03
CA PRO A 94 -8.18 -6.13 -1.88
C PRO A 94 -7.68 -4.68 -1.88
N LEU A 95 -7.16 -4.19 -2.99
CA LEU A 95 -6.67 -2.82 -3.11
C LEU A 95 -7.80 -1.79 -2.96
N ARG A 96 -8.95 -2.03 -3.59
CA ARG A 96 -10.11 -1.16 -3.47
C ARG A 96 -10.68 -1.12 -2.04
N ALA A 97 -10.61 -2.24 -1.32
CA ALA A 97 -11.10 -2.36 0.05
C ALA A 97 -10.35 -1.42 1.02
N LEU A 98 -9.13 -0.98 0.70
CA LEU A 98 -8.40 0.00 1.50
C LEU A 98 -9.15 1.34 1.63
N ASN A 99 -10.04 1.68 0.70
CA ASN A 99 -10.88 2.87 0.80
C ASN A 99 -11.97 2.75 1.89
N SER A 100 -12.24 1.56 2.42
CA SER A 100 -13.09 1.37 3.61
C SER A 100 -12.35 1.62 4.92
N VAL A 101 -11.02 1.48 4.93
CA VAL A 101 -10.16 1.83 6.07
C VAL A 101 -10.15 3.34 6.27
N ARG A 102 -10.01 4.09 5.16
CA ARG A 102 -10.06 5.56 5.12
C ARG A 102 -10.52 6.05 3.75
N PRO A 103 -11.11 7.24 3.66
CA PRO A 103 -11.28 7.93 2.38
C PRO A 103 -9.93 8.03 1.64
N ASN A 104 -9.91 7.66 0.37
CA ASN A 104 -8.68 7.58 -0.44
C ASN A 104 -7.58 6.66 0.13
N GLY A 105 -7.97 5.63 0.90
CA GLY A 105 -7.05 4.74 1.61
C GLY A 105 -6.04 4.04 0.71
N THR A 106 -6.44 3.65 -0.50
CA THR A 106 -5.52 3.03 -1.48
C THR A 106 -4.40 4.00 -1.88
N ALA A 107 -4.74 5.24 -2.23
CA ALA A 107 -3.76 6.27 -2.61
C ALA A 107 -2.84 6.61 -1.43
N LEU A 108 -3.42 6.80 -0.25
CA LEU A 108 -2.67 7.12 0.96
C LEU A 108 -1.71 5.99 1.37
N PHE A 109 -2.16 4.75 1.31
CA PHE A 109 -1.30 3.59 1.57
C PHE A 109 -0.13 3.50 0.59
N MET A 110 -0.38 3.64 -0.71
CA MET A 110 0.68 3.62 -1.72
C MET A 110 1.68 4.76 -1.54
N LEU A 111 1.22 5.96 -1.19
CA LEU A 111 2.09 7.08 -0.85
C LEU A 111 2.98 6.76 0.35
N LEU A 112 2.43 6.19 1.43
CA LEU A 112 3.20 5.76 2.60
C LEU A 112 4.20 4.66 2.27
N ILE A 113 3.84 3.68 1.44
CA ILE A 113 4.78 2.65 0.95
C ILE A 113 5.92 3.29 0.15
N GLY A 114 5.60 4.21 -0.76
CA GLY A 114 6.61 4.95 -1.54
C GLY A 114 7.58 5.73 -0.64
N ARG A 115 7.07 6.41 0.39
CA ARG A 115 7.90 7.07 1.40
C ARG A 115 8.80 6.09 2.16
N GLY A 116 8.28 4.88 2.46
CA GLY A 116 9.07 3.82 3.12
C GLY A 116 10.23 3.31 2.27
N TYR A 117 10.09 3.30 0.95
CA TYR A 117 11.16 2.89 0.04
C TYR A 117 12.24 3.96 -0.15
N THR A 118 11.89 5.24 -0.12
CA THR A 118 12.82 6.36 -0.26
C THR A 118 13.52 6.72 1.04
N ASP A 119 12.84 6.55 2.17
CA ASP A 119 13.41 6.72 3.49
C ASP A 119 14.24 5.47 3.82
N VAL A 120 15.55 5.52 3.62
CA VAL A 120 16.57 4.44 3.70
C VAL A 120 16.54 3.68 5.04
N GLN A 121 15.41 3.11 5.40
CA GLN A 121 15.25 2.36 6.64
C GLN A 121 14.76 0.94 6.35
N GLY A 122 15.71 0.03 6.13
CA GLY A 122 15.46 -1.40 5.90
C GLY A 122 14.55 -2.07 6.94
N HIS A 123 14.23 -1.40 8.05
CA HIS A 123 13.33 -1.91 9.08
C HIS A 123 11.87 -2.05 8.62
N LEU A 124 11.38 -1.23 7.69
CA LEU A 124 10.02 -1.36 7.16
C LEU A 124 9.93 -2.56 6.20
N ARG A 125 10.93 -2.69 5.32
CA ARG A 125 11.02 -3.86 4.44
C ARG A 125 11.07 -5.15 5.27
N TRP A 126 11.95 -5.21 6.26
CA TRP A 126 12.04 -6.36 7.17
C TRP A 126 10.72 -6.61 7.89
N PHE A 127 10.07 -5.57 8.42
CA PHE A 127 8.78 -5.69 9.10
C PHE A 127 7.70 -6.31 8.21
N ILE A 128 7.53 -5.80 6.99
CA ILE A 128 6.52 -6.31 6.05
C ILE A 128 6.87 -7.74 5.63
N SER A 129 8.12 -8.01 5.25
CA SER A 129 8.55 -9.33 4.78
C SER A 129 8.48 -10.41 5.87
N THR A 130 8.71 -10.06 7.15
CA THR A 130 8.63 -11.00 8.25
C THR A 130 7.18 -11.24 8.72
N ARG A 131 6.39 -10.16 8.84
CA ARG A 131 5.02 -10.26 9.36
C ARG A 131 4.06 -10.91 8.37
N TYR A 132 4.28 -10.69 7.09
CA TYR A 132 3.38 -11.12 6.01
C TYR A 132 4.07 -12.07 5.03
N GLU A 133 5.08 -12.80 5.51
CA GLU A 133 5.89 -13.73 4.72
C GLU A 133 5.03 -14.75 3.95
N GLU A 134 4.02 -15.32 4.61
CA GLU A 134 3.13 -16.31 3.99
C GLU A 134 2.36 -15.74 2.78
N VAL A 135 1.84 -14.52 2.91
CA VAL A 135 1.08 -13.86 1.82
C VAL A 135 2.02 -13.50 0.67
N LEU A 136 3.21 -12.99 1.00
CA LEU A 136 4.22 -12.65 0.00
C LEU A 136 4.70 -13.89 -0.76
N ASN A 137 4.94 -14.99 -0.05
CA ASN A 137 5.34 -16.27 -0.66
C ASN A 137 4.21 -16.83 -1.54
N LEU A 138 2.95 -16.74 -1.10
CA LEU A 138 1.80 -17.15 -1.89
C LEU A 138 1.67 -16.32 -3.17
N PHE A 139 1.89 -15.01 -3.11
CA PHE A 139 1.89 -14.14 -4.28
C PHE A 139 3.02 -14.50 -5.26
N MET A 140 4.24 -14.72 -4.76
CA MET A 140 5.38 -15.17 -5.57
C MET A 140 5.11 -16.53 -6.22
N PHE A 141 4.51 -17.45 -5.48
CA PHE A 141 4.08 -18.75 -6.00
C PHE A 141 3.06 -18.58 -7.14
N SER A 142 2.04 -17.75 -6.94
CA SER A 142 1.02 -17.50 -7.97
C SER A 142 1.61 -16.90 -9.25
N ILE A 143 2.60 -15.99 -9.13
CA ILE A 143 3.33 -15.45 -10.28
C ILE A 143 4.10 -16.56 -11.00
N SER A 144 4.81 -17.43 -10.25
CA SER A 144 5.60 -18.51 -10.85
C SER A 144 4.74 -19.55 -11.55
N GLN A 145 3.53 -19.83 -11.06
CA GLN A 145 2.57 -20.71 -11.73
C GLN A 145 2.03 -20.07 -13.02
N ALA A 146 1.75 -18.77 -13.00
CA ALA A 146 1.26 -18.05 -14.17
C ALA A 146 2.35 -17.86 -15.26
N ASN A 147 3.62 -17.82 -14.89
CA ASN A 147 4.75 -17.72 -15.82
C ASN A 147 6.01 -18.37 -15.22
N SER A 148 6.21 -19.65 -15.51
CA SER A 148 7.35 -20.45 -15.04
C SER A 148 8.68 -20.13 -15.74
N GLU A 149 8.66 -19.32 -16.82
CA GLU A 149 9.88 -18.94 -17.57
C GLU A 149 10.58 -17.71 -16.97
N LEU A 150 9.95 -17.02 -16.00
CA LEU A 150 10.56 -15.87 -15.34
C LEU A 150 11.78 -16.28 -14.50
N THR A 151 12.93 -15.71 -14.82
CA THR A 151 14.11 -15.84 -13.96
C THR A 151 13.93 -15.01 -12.67
N GLU A 152 14.68 -15.37 -11.63
CA GLU A 152 14.67 -14.61 -10.35
C GLU A 152 15.03 -13.13 -10.56
N GLU A 153 15.99 -12.84 -11.45
CA GLU A 153 16.41 -11.48 -11.77
C GLU A 153 15.29 -10.70 -12.48
N GLN A 154 14.63 -11.30 -13.48
CA GLN A 154 13.50 -10.70 -14.17
C GLN A 154 12.35 -10.43 -13.20
N LEU A 155 12.03 -11.40 -12.35
CA LEU A 155 10.98 -11.25 -11.34
C LEU A 155 11.30 -10.12 -10.37
N PHE A 156 12.54 -10.03 -9.87
CA PHE A 156 12.99 -8.96 -8.99
C PHE A 156 12.74 -7.57 -9.63
N TRP A 157 13.23 -7.35 -10.86
CA TRP A 157 13.09 -6.06 -11.53
C TRP A 157 11.64 -5.72 -11.87
N ARG A 158 10.87 -6.67 -12.36
CA ARG A 158 9.46 -6.47 -12.73
C ARG A 158 8.60 -6.14 -11.52
N LEU A 159 8.82 -6.80 -10.38
CA LEU A 159 8.14 -6.46 -9.13
C LEU A 159 8.45 -5.03 -8.67
N HIS A 160 9.71 -4.59 -8.80
CA HIS A 160 10.07 -3.23 -8.44
C HIS A 160 9.50 -2.19 -9.42
N PHE A 161 9.45 -2.49 -10.72
CA PHE A 161 8.77 -1.64 -11.71
C PHE A 161 7.26 -1.56 -11.45
N THR A 162 6.64 -2.69 -11.15
CA THR A 162 5.23 -2.79 -10.74
C THR A 162 4.95 -1.91 -9.52
N LEU A 163 5.76 -2.05 -8.47
CA LEU A 163 5.63 -1.24 -7.26
C LEU A 163 5.84 0.25 -7.55
N GLY A 164 6.87 0.61 -8.32
CA GLY A 164 7.14 1.99 -8.70
C GLY A 164 5.98 2.62 -9.49
N THR A 165 5.39 1.87 -10.41
CA THR A 165 4.21 2.29 -11.17
C THR A 165 3.00 2.50 -10.26
N CYS A 166 2.73 1.55 -9.35
CA CYS A 166 1.65 1.70 -8.36
C CYS A 166 1.84 2.93 -7.48
N VAL A 167 3.04 3.09 -6.92
CA VAL A 167 3.36 4.20 -6.01
C VAL A 167 3.21 5.54 -6.74
N PHE A 168 3.80 5.70 -7.92
CA PHE A 168 3.70 6.96 -8.68
C PHE A 168 2.23 7.26 -9.04
N THR A 169 1.54 6.31 -9.64
CA THR A 169 0.17 6.50 -10.13
C THR A 169 -0.80 6.82 -9.00
N MET A 170 -0.72 6.09 -7.88
CA MET A 170 -1.64 6.29 -6.77
C MET A 170 -1.29 7.53 -5.94
N ALA A 171 0.00 7.81 -5.71
CA ALA A 171 0.42 9.02 -5.00
C ALA A 171 0.10 10.31 -5.79
N SER A 172 0.11 10.22 -7.11
CA SER A 172 -0.21 11.33 -8.02
C SER A 172 -1.64 11.28 -8.55
N SER A 173 -2.51 10.39 -8.01
CA SER A 173 -3.83 10.11 -8.59
C SER A 173 -4.69 11.37 -8.75
N GLN A 174 -4.70 12.26 -7.77
CA GLN A 174 -5.46 13.52 -7.86
C GLN A 174 -4.97 14.39 -9.04
N ALA A 175 -3.67 14.63 -9.15
CA ALA A 175 -3.11 15.44 -10.24
C ALA A 175 -3.34 14.78 -11.61
N LEU A 176 -3.21 13.45 -11.68
CA LEU A 176 -3.43 12.70 -12.92
C LEU A 176 -4.91 12.74 -13.35
N THR A 177 -5.86 12.64 -12.42
CA THR A 177 -7.28 12.74 -12.73
C THR A 177 -7.65 14.16 -13.20
N GLU A 178 -7.17 15.22 -12.53
CA GLU A 178 -7.37 16.61 -12.95
C GLU A 178 -6.82 16.88 -14.36
N ILE A 179 -5.64 16.33 -14.69
CA ILE A 179 -5.06 16.43 -16.05
C ILE A 179 -5.92 15.64 -17.07
N ALA A 180 -6.36 14.45 -16.72
CA ALA A 180 -7.16 13.62 -17.61
C ALA A 180 -8.53 14.25 -17.90
N GLU A 181 -9.21 14.77 -16.87
CA GLU A 181 -10.46 15.52 -17.01
C GLU A 181 -10.30 16.71 -17.93
N SER A 182 -9.25 17.52 -17.71
CA SER A 182 -8.95 18.69 -18.56
C SER A 182 -8.67 18.34 -20.01
N LYS A 183 -8.02 17.17 -20.29
CA LYS A 183 -7.63 16.78 -21.64
C LYS A 183 -8.68 15.99 -22.40
N PHE A 184 -9.46 15.16 -21.70
CA PHE A 184 -10.29 14.14 -22.33
C PHE A 184 -11.78 14.34 -22.05
N ASP A 185 -12.15 15.36 -21.27
CA ASP A 185 -13.53 15.66 -20.87
C ASP A 185 -14.25 14.44 -20.26
N LYS A 186 -13.51 13.70 -19.41
CA LYS A 186 -13.99 12.49 -18.74
C LYS A 186 -13.66 12.57 -17.26
N GLU A 187 -14.69 12.45 -16.42
CA GLU A 187 -14.49 12.22 -14.99
C GLU A 187 -13.75 10.88 -14.76
N VAL A 188 -12.62 10.94 -14.06
CA VAL A 188 -11.82 9.78 -13.67
C VAL A 188 -11.67 9.81 -12.15
N ASP A 189 -12.27 8.84 -11.46
CA ASP A 189 -12.11 8.70 -10.03
C ASP A 189 -10.91 7.78 -9.68
N ALA A 190 -10.47 7.81 -8.41
CA ALA A 190 -9.36 6.99 -7.95
C ALA A 190 -9.62 5.47 -8.09
N LYS A 191 -10.89 5.03 -8.17
CA LYS A 191 -11.23 3.62 -8.42
C LYS A 191 -10.95 3.25 -9.86
N SER A 192 -11.29 4.14 -10.79
CA SER A 192 -11.01 3.98 -12.21
C SER A 192 -9.50 3.88 -12.48
N VAL A 193 -8.68 4.59 -11.71
CA VAL A 193 -7.20 4.50 -11.82
C VAL A 193 -6.70 3.08 -11.51
N VAL A 194 -7.23 2.42 -10.48
CA VAL A 194 -6.88 1.01 -10.17
C VAL A 194 -7.29 0.08 -11.32
N ASP A 195 -8.45 0.31 -11.92
CA ASP A 195 -8.96 -0.52 -13.03
C ASP A 195 -8.10 -0.39 -14.29
N LEU A 196 -7.56 0.80 -14.55
CA LEU A 196 -6.62 1.03 -15.65
C LEU A 196 -5.22 0.47 -15.35
N LEU A 197 -4.82 0.48 -14.10
CA LEU A 197 -3.49 0.07 -13.65
C LEU A 197 -3.30 -1.44 -13.73
N ILE A 198 -4.27 -2.23 -13.30
CA ILE A 198 -4.18 -3.69 -13.22
C ILE A 198 -3.76 -4.34 -14.56
N PRO A 199 -4.41 -4.08 -15.70
CA PRO A 199 -3.99 -4.64 -16.99
C PRO A 199 -2.59 -4.23 -17.42
N TYR A 200 -2.18 -2.99 -17.12
CA TYR A 200 -0.84 -2.50 -17.41
C TYR A 200 0.23 -3.25 -16.60
N LEU A 201 -0.02 -3.47 -15.31
CA LEU A 201 0.91 -4.21 -14.45
C LEU A 201 1.05 -5.67 -14.89
N SER A 202 -0.05 -6.32 -15.20
CA SER A 202 -0.06 -7.69 -15.70
C SER A 202 0.73 -7.81 -17.01
N ALA A 203 0.51 -6.91 -17.97
CA ALA A 203 1.26 -6.87 -19.22
C ALA A 203 2.77 -6.66 -18.98
N GLY A 204 3.16 -5.78 -18.04
CA GLY A 204 4.54 -5.58 -17.63
C GLY A 204 5.19 -6.82 -17.03
N MET A 205 4.44 -7.58 -16.24
CA MET A 205 4.91 -8.85 -15.67
C MET A 205 5.01 -9.97 -16.72
N SER A 206 4.20 -9.91 -17.77
CA SER A 206 4.16 -10.91 -18.87
C SER A 206 5.08 -10.55 -20.04
N ALA A 207 5.70 -9.37 -20.08
CA ALA A 207 6.56 -8.93 -21.17
C ALA A 207 7.67 -9.96 -21.47
N LYS A 208 8.01 -10.15 -22.77
CA LYS A 208 9.10 -11.04 -23.19
C LYS A 208 10.44 -10.32 -23.16
#